data_5e9f65029e038ae6b643ab09c28293a9
#
_entry.id   5e9f65029e038ae6b643ab09c28293a9
#
_cell.length_a   1.000
_cell.length_b   1.000
_cell.length_c   1.000
_cell.angle_alpha   90.00
_cell.angle_beta   90.00
_cell.angle_gamma   90.00
#
_symmetry.space_group_name_H-M   'P 1'
#
loop_
_entity.id
_entity.type
_entity.pdbx_description
1 polymer ?
#
loop_
_entity_poly.entity_id
_entity_poly.type
_entity_poly.pdbx_seq_one_letter_code
_entity_poly.pdbx_strand_id
1 'polypeptide(L)'
;MRIRKDPEVRQTELIDAALELFSSAGYEKTMVADIVKKVGVAKGTFFYYFPTKEAVLEAICTRWATELVTSFRLKSRQHTAINKLQIFILQLLLPSQVDAIIDRLWDEKQFNLVYKTWQQQVENVFNSHLTDIIQQGNQEGTMHVKYIKETVAFFWSTLDCLLEVAYLEEPSEIFLNKTKIAESVLERILGIEDGKLKLFMP
;
A
#
# COMPACT_ATOMS: atom_id res chain seq x y z
N MET A 1 -12.58 -28.75 -26.93
CA MET A 1 -11.47 -27.85 -27.37
C MET A 1 -11.14 -26.90 -26.22
N ARG A 2 -9.94 -26.97 -25.61
CA ARG A 2 -9.56 -26.11 -24.46
C ARG A 2 -9.18 -24.74 -25.02
N ILE A 3 -10.05 -23.74 -24.82
CA ILE A 3 -9.78 -22.36 -25.24
C ILE A 3 -8.53 -21.89 -24.48
N ARG A 4 -7.45 -21.60 -25.19
CA ARG A 4 -6.24 -21.02 -24.63
C ARG A 4 -6.52 -19.54 -24.34
N LYS A 5 -6.82 -19.21 -23.11
CA LYS A 5 -7.01 -17.80 -22.68
C LYS A 5 -5.67 -17.05 -22.78
N ASP A 6 -5.79 -15.74 -22.96
CA ASP A 6 -4.65 -14.82 -22.91
C ASP A 6 -3.89 -15.00 -21.60
N PRO A 7 -2.53 -15.04 -21.62
CA PRO A 7 -1.70 -15.16 -20.43
C PRO A 7 -2.01 -14.12 -19.35
N GLU A 8 -2.26 -12.86 -19.71
CA GLU A 8 -2.58 -11.78 -18.77
C GLU A 8 -3.94 -12.02 -18.09
N VAL A 9 -4.94 -12.46 -18.85
CA VAL A 9 -6.26 -12.83 -18.31
C VAL A 9 -6.11 -13.97 -17.31
N ARG A 10 -5.28 -14.97 -17.63
CA ARG A 10 -5.08 -16.13 -16.75
C ARG A 10 -4.36 -15.75 -15.47
N GLN A 11 -3.36 -14.88 -15.55
CA GLN A 11 -2.66 -14.36 -14.38
C GLN A 11 -3.62 -13.59 -13.47
N THR A 12 -4.46 -12.73 -14.04
CA THR A 12 -5.49 -11.97 -13.29
C THR A 12 -6.47 -12.91 -12.58
N GLU A 13 -6.96 -13.96 -13.25
CA GLU A 13 -7.87 -14.94 -12.62
C GLU A 13 -7.23 -15.63 -11.40
N LEU A 14 -5.93 -15.93 -11.46
CA LEU A 14 -5.21 -16.52 -10.33
C LEU A 14 -5.04 -15.53 -9.18
N ILE A 15 -4.76 -14.25 -9.48
CA ILE A 15 -4.65 -13.18 -8.49
C ILE A 15 -6.02 -12.97 -7.80
N ASP A 16 -7.11 -12.90 -8.56
CA ASP A 16 -8.46 -12.70 -8.02
C ASP A 16 -8.90 -13.86 -7.13
N ALA A 17 -8.66 -15.10 -7.56
CA ALA A 17 -8.95 -16.28 -6.76
C ALA A 17 -8.13 -16.35 -5.48
N ALA A 18 -6.85 -15.95 -5.53
CA ALA A 18 -6.00 -15.89 -4.35
C ALA A 18 -6.43 -14.78 -3.39
N LEU A 19 -6.75 -13.57 -3.90
CA LEU A 19 -7.27 -12.47 -3.10
C LEU A 19 -8.51 -12.90 -2.31
N GLU A 20 -9.50 -13.51 -2.98
CA GLU A 20 -10.72 -13.96 -2.31
C GLU A 20 -10.45 -15.03 -1.24
N LEU A 21 -9.60 -16.01 -1.54
CA LEU A 21 -9.28 -17.09 -0.61
C LEU A 21 -8.45 -16.60 0.59
N PHE A 22 -7.47 -15.73 0.36
CA PHE A 22 -6.66 -15.16 1.45
C PHE A 22 -7.50 -14.28 2.37
N SER A 23 -8.40 -13.47 1.82
CA SER A 23 -9.31 -12.62 2.61
C SER A 23 -10.33 -13.44 3.42
N SER A 24 -10.86 -14.54 2.87
CA SER A 24 -11.94 -15.31 3.50
C SER A 24 -11.43 -16.42 4.43
N ALA A 25 -10.46 -17.23 3.97
CA ALA A 25 -9.96 -18.40 4.69
C ALA A 25 -8.65 -18.15 5.45
N GLY A 26 -7.92 -17.08 5.12
CA GLY A 26 -6.59 -16.76 5.62
C GLY A 26 -5.47 -17.27 4.70
N TYR A 27 -4.30 -16.62 4.82
CA TYR A 27 -3.15 -16.95 3.99
C TYR A 27 -2.62 -18.35 4.29
N GLU A 28 -2.39 -18.69 5.56
CA GLU A 28 -1.82 -19.97 5.98
C GLU A 28 -2.69 -21.16 5.56
N LYS A 29 -3.99 -21.06 5.76
CA LYS A 29 -4.95 -22.13 5.46
C LYS A 29 -5.19 -22.34 3.97
N THR A 30 -4.89 -21.35 3.13
CA THR A 30 -5.08 -21.44 1.67
C THR A 30 -3.90 -22.16 1.02
N MET A 31 -4.17 -23.26 0.34
CA MET A 31 -3.17 -23.98 -0.45
C MET A 31 -3.24 -23.57 -1.92
N VAL A 32 -2.12 -23.70 -2.65
CA VAL A 32 -2.10 -23.50 -4.12
C VAL A 32 -3.14 -24.39 -4.82
N ALA A 33 -3.42 -25.58 -4.27
CA ALA A 33 -4.47 -26.48 -4.79
C ALA A 33 -5.86 -25.84 -4.77
N ASP A 34 -6.19 -25.03 -3.76
CA ASP A 34 -7.48 -24.37 -3.64
C ASP A 34 -7.62 -23.26 -4.68
N ILE A 35 -6.55 -22.48 -4.89
CA ILE A 35 -6.49 -21.41 -5.89
C ILE A 35 -6.71 -21.99 -7.29
N VAL A 36 -5.96 -23.04 -7.66
CA VAL A 36 -6.10 -23.63 -9.01
C VAL A 36 -7.42 -24.34 -9.22
N LYS A 37 -7.98 -24.95 -8.18
CA LYS A 37 -9.32 -25.56 -8.20
C LYS A 37 -10.38 -24.50 -8.47
N LYS A 38 -10.30 -23.35 -7.81
CA LYS A 38 -11.22 -22.22 -7.97
C LYS A 38 -11.21 -21.67 -9.40
N VAL A 39 -10.02 -21.54 -10.01
CA VAL A 39 -9.84 -21.06 -11.39
C VAL A 39 -10.11 -22.16 -12.44
N GLY A 40 -10.13 -23.42 -12.05
CA GLY A 40 -10.31 -24.55 -12.96
C GLY A 40 -9.08 -24.86 -13.82
N VAL A 41 -7.85 -24.71 -13.26
CA VAL A 41 -6.59 -24.92 -13.98
C VAL A 41 -5.72 -25.99 -13.29
N ALA A 42 -4.71 -26.49 -13.99
CA ALA A 42 -3.72 -27.40 -13.43
C ALA A 42 -2.73 -26.65 -12.50
N LYS A 43 -2.18 -27.34 -11.49
CA LYS A 43 -1.20 -26.81 -10.55
C LYS A 43 0.05 -26.25 -11.27
N GLY A 44 0.49 -26.88 -12.36
CA GLY A 44 1.58 -26.38 -13.20
C GLY A 44 1.30 -25.02 -13.84
N THR A 45 0.03 -24.68 -14.09
CA THR A 45 -0.35 -23.35 -14.60
C THR A 45 -0.11 -22.27 -13.53
N PHE A 46 -0.37 -22.54 -12.25
CA PHE A 46 -0.05 -21.61 -11.18
C PHE A 46 1.45 -21.35 -11.12
N PHE A 47 2.26 -22.41 -11.07
CA PHE A 47 3.71 -22.29 -10.95
C PHE A 47 4.41 -21.71 -12.19
N TYR A 48 3.73 -21.68 -13.33
CA TYR A 48 4.19 -20.93 -14.50
C TYR A 48 4.14 -19.42 -14.29
N TYR A 49 3.09 -18.90 -13.58
CA TYR A 49 2.94 -17.47 -13.30
C TYR A 49 3.56 -17.04 -11.96
N PHE A 50 3.44 -17.90 -10.95
CA PHE A 50 3.84 -17.59 -9.58
C PHE A 50 4.66 -18.75 -9.01
N PRO A 51 5.97 -18.54 -8.77
CA PRO A 51 6.83 -19.62 -8.27
C PRO A 51 6.45 -20.08 -6.86
N THR A 52 5.77 -19.23 -6.08
CA THR A 52 5.37 -19.51 -4.70
C THR A 52 4.00 -18.92 -4.39
N LYS A 53 3.38 -19.33 -3.27
CA LYS A 53 2.17 -18.70 -2.73
C LYS A 53 2.43 -17.23 -2.32
N GLU A 54 3.64 -16.94 -1.85
CA GLU A 54 4.08 -15.59 -1.52
C GLU A 54 4.12 -14.69 -2.76
N ALA A 55 4.58 -15.20 -3.91
CA ALA A 55 4.62 -14.42 -5.15
C ALA A 55 3.24 -13.97 -5.64
N VAL A 56 2.18 -14.73 -5.41
CA VAL A 56 0.82 -14.27 -5.74
C VAL A 56 0.31 -13.25 -4.71
N LEU A 57 0.70 -13.34 -3.45
CA LEU A 57 0.41 -12.30 -2.46
C LEU A 57 1.09 -10.98 -2.83
N GLU A 58 2.37 -11.03 -3.19
CA GLU A 58 3.10 -9.86 -3.71
C GLU A 58 2.41 -9.24 -4.92
N ALA A 59 1.92 -10.06 -5.86
CA ALA A 59 1.18 -9.57 -7.02
C ALA A 59 -0.17 -8.92 -6.66
N ILE A 60 -0.89 -9.43 -5.66
CA ILE A 60 -2.11 -8.81 -5.13
C ILE A 60 -1.79 -7.41 -4.59
N CYS A 61 -0.78 -7.29 -3.72
CA CYS A 61 -0.40 -6.02 -3.10
C CYS A 61 0.14 -5.02 -4.15
N THR A 62 0.91 -5.50 -5.13
CA THR A 62 1.43 -4.64 -6.22
C THR A 62 0.29 -4.12 -7.10
N ARG A 63 -0.71 -4.93 -7.40
CA ARG A 63 -1.91 -4.49 -8.13
C ARG A 63 -2.64 -3.40 -7.33
N TRP A 64 -2.92 -3.63 -6.06
CA TRP A 64 -3.54 -2.63 -5.19
C TRP A 64 -2.76 -1.32 -5.14
N ALA A 65 -1.45 -1.37 -4.91
CA ALA A 65 -0.60 -0.19 -4.86
C ALA A 65 -0.60 0.60 -6.18
N THR A 66 -0.57 -0.12 -7.31
CA THR A 66 -0.61 0.47 -8.65
C THR A 66 -1.96 1.14 -8.93
N GLU A 67 -3.07 0.51 -8.54
CA GLU A 67 -4.42 1.06 -8.66
C GLU A 67 -4.58 2.32 -7.79
N LEU A 68 -4.06 2.29 -6.55
CA LEU A 68 -4.05 3.43 -5.64
C LEU A 68 -3.34 4.63 -6.29
N VAL A 69 -2.12 4.42 -6.78
CA VAL A 69 -1.34 5.48 -7.42
C VAL A 69 -2.01 5.98 -8.70
N THR A 70 -2.60 5.11 -9.50
CA THR A 70 -3.33 5.49 -10.71
C THR A 70 -4.53 6.38 -10.36
N SER A 71 -5.32 5.97 -9.38
CA SER A 71 -6.43 6.76 -8.86
C SER A 71 -5.97 8.11 -8.29
N PHE A 72 -4.89 8.10 -7.51
CA PHE A 72 -4.27 9.30 -6.97
C PHE A 72 -3.85 10.28 -8.07
N ARG A 73 -3.13 9.81 -9.10
CA ARG A 73 -2.69 10.67 -10.22
C ARG A 73 -3.85 11.34 -10.95
N LEU A 74 -4.94 10.61 -11.16
CA LEU A 74 -6.13 11.16 -11.81
C LEU A 74 -6.78 12.26 -10.97
N LYS A 75 -6.92 12.02 -9.66
CA LYS A 75 -7.60 12.95 -8.73
C LYS A 75 -6.77 14.18 -8.38
N SER A 76 -5.43 14.06 -8.39
CA SER A 76 -4.53 15.09 -7.86
C SER A 76 -3.82 15.94 -8.93
N ARG A 77 -4.14 15.75 -10.22
CA ARG A 77 -3.39 16.31 -11.35
C ARG A 77 -3.14 17.83 -11.29
N GLN A 78 -4.11 18.59 -10.78
CA GLN A 78 -4.05 20.07 -10.71
C GLN A 78 -3.84 20.61 -9.29
N HIS A 79 -3.48 19.75 -8.34
CA HIS A 79 -3.29 20.12 -6.94
C HIS A 79 -1.85 20.58 -6.67
N THR A 80 -1.70 21.45 -5.66
CA THR A 80 -0.39 21.82 -5.09
C THR A 80 0.27 20.60 -4.46
N ALA A 81 1.59 20.66 -4.26
CA ALA A 81 2.34 19.56 -3.66
C ALA A 81 1.81 19.16 -2.27
N ILE A 82 1.46 20.14 -1.42
CA ILE A 82 0.89 19.86 -0.08
C ILE A 82 -0.45 19.12 -0.22
N ASN A 83 -1.36 19.57 -1.09
CA ASN A 83 -2.63 18.90 -1.29
C ASN A 83 -2.45 17.49 -1.87
N LYS A 84 -1.49 17.31 -2.79
CA LYS A 84 -1.13 15.97 -3.29
C LYS A 84 -0.65 15.06 -2.16
N LEU A 85 0.22 15.57 -1.29
CA LEU A 85 0.73 14.81 -0.16
C LEU A 85 -0.40 14.38 0.78
N GLN A 86 -1.32 15.30 1.11
CA GLN A 86 -2.49 15.01 1.95
C GLN A 86 -3.38 13.92 1.32
N ILE A 87 -3.72 14.06 0.03
CA ILE A 87 -4.53 13.07 -0.70
C ILE A 87 -3.83 11.72 -0.72
N PHE A 88 -2.51 11.69 -0.96
CA PHE A 88 -1.73 10.45 -1.00
C PHE A 88 -1.74 9.73 0.34
N ILE A 89 -1.47 10.43 1.45
CA ILE A 89 -1.50 9.86 2.80
C ILE A 89 -2.91 9.37 3.15
N LEU A 90 -3.94 10.18 2.88
CA LEU A 90 -5.33 9.78 3.14
C LEU A 90 -5.74 8.53 2.38
N GLN A 91 -5.32 8.38 1.13
CA GLN A 91 -5.61 7.16 0.36
C GLN A 91 -4.92 5.90 0.90
N LEU A 92 -3.73 6.05 1.52
CA LEU A 92 -3.05 4.94 2.18
C LEU A 92 -3.73 4.53 3.50
N LEU A 93 -4.43 5.47 4.14
CA LEU A 93 -5.15 5.25 5.41
C LEU A 93 -6.62 4.83 5.21
N LEU A 94 -7.14 4.91 3.99
CA LEU A 94 -8.51 4.48 3.70
C LEU A 94 -8.60 2.96 3.57
N PRO A 95 -9.71 2.36 4.03
CA PRO A 95 -9.94 0.92 3.87
C PRO A 95 -9.78 0.44 2.43
N SER A 96 -9.16 -0.70 2.26
CA SER A 96 -8.81 -1.27 0.96
C SER A 96 -9.15 -2.76 0.86
N GLN A 97 -9.12 -3.29 -0.36
CA GLN A 97 -9.37 -4.72 -0.58
C GLN A 97 -8.29 -5.66 -0.02
N VAL A 98 -7.10 -5.13 0.31
CA VAL A 98 -6.01 -5.93 0.88
C VAL A 98 -6.03 -5.97 2.40
N ASP A 99 -6.78 -5.09 3.07
CA ASP A 99 -6.81 -5.00 4.54
C ASP A 99 -7.23 -6.33 5.18
N ALA A 100 -8.28 -6.97 4.65
CA ALA A 100 -8.71 -8.27 5.15
C ALA A 100 -7.62 -9.36 5.05
N ILE A 101 -6.69 -9.25 4.11
CA ILE A 101 -5.52 -10.14 4.02
C ILE A 101 -4.49 -9.75 5.08
N ILE A 102 -4.24 -8.47 5.24
CA ILE A 102 -3.26 -7.95 6.21
C ILE A 102 -3.73 -8.29 7.64
N ASP A 103 -5.01 -8.09 7.96
CA ASP A 103 -5.61 -8.48 9.24
C ASP A 103 -5.42 -9.97 9.51
N ARG A 104 -5.69 -10.83 8.51
CA ARG A 104 -5.47 -12.27 8.62
C ARG A 104 -4.00 -12.64 8.85
N LEU A 105 -3.09 -12.02 8.12
CA LEU A 105 -1.66 -12.24 8.31
C LEU A 105 -1.19 -11.80 9.70
N TRP A 106 -1.79 -10.72 10.22
CA TRP A 106 -1.53 -10.22 11.57
C TRP A 106 -2.01 -11.21 12.63
N ASP A 107 -3.25 -11.70 12.52
CA ASP A 107 -3.82 -12.74 13.40
C ASP A 107 -3.01 -14.04 13.34
N GLU A 108 -2.52 -14.42 12.17
CA GLU A 108 -1.66 -15.59 11.92
C GLU A 108 -0.20 -15.37 12.39
N LYS A 109 0.12 -14.20 12.96
CA LYS A 109 1.46 -13.78 13.42
C LYS A 109 2.53 -13.80 12.32
N GLN A 110 2.13 -13.54 11.08
CA GLN A 110 3.00 -13.46 9.91
C GLN A 110 3.60 -12.06 9.71
N PHE A 111 4.08 -11.44 10.80
CA PHE A 111 4.56 -10.05 10.82
C PHE A 111 5.68 -9.78 9.81
N ASN A 112 6.60 -10.74 9.65
CA ASN A 112 7.68 -10.61 8.68
C ASN A 112 7.14 -10.53 7.24
N LEU A 113 6.07 -11.26 6.94
CA LEU A 113 5.45 -11.27 5.61
C LEU A 113 4.71 -9.95 5.36
N VAL A 114 3.97 -9.44 6.36
CA VAL A 114 3.33 -8.11 6.30
C VAL A 114 4.38 -7.04 6.04
N TYR A 115 5.43 -6.98 6.86
CA TYR A 115 6.49 -5.99 6.73
C TYR A 115 7.19 -6.07 5.37
N LYS A 116 7.61 -7.27 4.94
CA LYS A 116 8.26 -7.48 3.65
C LYS A 116 7.39 -7.02 2.49
N THR A 117 6.12 -7.42 2.49
CA THR A 117 5.17 -7.07 1.43
C THR A 117 4.96 -5.55 1.37
N TRP A 118 4.83 -4.89 2.53
CA TRP A 118 4.74 -3.43 2.61
C TRP A 118 5.98 -2.74 2.05
N GLN A 119 7.18 -3.12 2.52
CA GLN A 119 8.44 -2.54 2.07
C GLN A 119 8.63 -2.67 0.55
N GLN A 120 8.22 -3.79 -0.05
CA GLN A 120 8.26 -3.96 -1.50
C GLN A 120 7.37 -2.94 -2.23
N GLN A 121 6.17 -2.63 -1.69
CA GLN A 121 5.29 -1.61 -2.29
C GLN A 121 5.89 -0.21 -2.13
N VAL A 122 6.46 0.09 -0.97
CA VAL A 122 7.17 1.36 -0.73
C VAL A 122 8.30 1.54 -1.75
N GLU A 123 9.16 0.54 -1.91
CA GLU A 123 10.32 0.60 -2.81
C GLU A 123 9.92 0.67 -4.29
N ASN A 124 9.01 -0.21 -4.71
CA ASN A 124 8.73 -0.43 -6.14
C ASN A 124 7.66 0.52 -6.70
N VAL A 125 6.74 1.01 -5.86
CA VAL A 125 5.60 1.80 -6.32
C VAL A 125 5.58 3.19 -5.70
N PHE A 126 5.61 3.31 -4.37
CA PHE A 126 5.29 4.57 -3.71
C PHE A 126 6.44 5.58 -3.68
N ASN A 127 7.71 5.14 -3.56
CA ASN A 127 8.86 6.04 -3.44
C ASN A 127 8.98 7.02 -4.59
N SER A 128 8.76 6.59 -5.84
CA SER A 128 8.83 7.46 -7.00
C SER A 128 7.78 8.58 -6.93
N HIS A 129 6.55 8.25 -6.50
CA HIS A 129 5.46 9.22 -6.41
C HIS A 129 5.66 10.23 -5.29
N LEU A 130 6.14 9.78 -4.13
CA LEU A 130 6.47 10.68 -3.03
C LEU A 130 7.63 11.61 -3.42
N THR A 131 8.63 11.09 -4.12
CA THR A 131 9.73 11.89 -4.67
C THR A 131 9.23 12.97 -5.61
N ASP A 132 8.32 12.63 -6.55
CA ASP A 132 7.72 13.59 -7.49
C ASP A 132 6.96 14.70 -6.75
N ILE A 133 6.19 14.35 -5.70
CA ILE A 133 5.46 15.31 -4.87
C ILE A 133 6.42 16.28 -4.16
N ILE A 134 7.49 15.75 -3.56
CA ILE A 134 8.51 16.57 -2.86
C ILE A 134 9.24 17.49 -3.84
N GLN A 135 9.60 17.00 -5.02
CA GLN A 135 10.24 17.82 -6.06
C GLN A 135 9.32 18.96 -6.51
N GLN A 136 8.03 18.69 -6.70
CA GLN A 136 7.04 19.72 -7.01
C GLN A 136 6.96 20.72 -5.85
N GLY A 137 6.90 20.30 -4.59
CA GLY A 137 6.84 21.17 -3.42
C GLY A 137 8.05 22.08 -3.31
N ASN A 138 9.27 21.57 -3.60
CA ASN A 138 10.47 22.37 -3.67
C ASN A 138 10.41 23.42 -4.81
N GLN A 139 9.85 23.06 -5.97
CA GLN A 139 9.66 24.01 -7.09
C GLN A 139 8.61 25.09 -6.79
N GLU A 140 7.53 24.72 -6.08
CA GLU A 140 6.49 25.64 -5.62
C GLU A 140 6.95 26.55 -4.46
N GLY A 141 8.09 26.21 -3.81
CA GLY A 141 8.56 26.88 -2.58
C GLY A 141 7.70 26.56 -1.36
N THR A 142 6.87 25.52 -1.43
CA THR A 142 6.00 25.05 -0.33
C THR A 142 6.64 23.95 0.51
N MET A 143 7.73 23.36 0.00
CA MET A 143 8.59 22.41 0.70
C MET A 143 10.06 22.82 0.55
N HIS A 144 10.91 22.42 1.50
CA HIS A 144 12.34 22.78 1.51
C HIS A 144 13.19 21.57 1.87
N VAL A 145 13.20 20.56 0.97
CA VAL A 145 13.88 19.28 1.17
C VAL A 145 15.16 19.23 0.35
N LYS A 146 16.32 19.18 1.03
CA LYS A 146 17.64 19.06 0.40
C LYS A 146 18.01 17.60 0.10
N TYR A 147 17.73 16.68 1.01
CA TYR A 147 18.11 15.26 0.93
C TYR A 147 16.85 14.41 0.72
N ILE A 148 16.32 14.43 -0.51
CA ILE A 148 14.99 13.84 -0.81
C ILE A 148 14.97 12.35 -0.47
N LYS A 149 15.98 11.58 -0.87
CA LYS A 149 16.02 10.13 -0.65
C LYS A 149 15.96 9.76 0.83
N GLU A 150 16.75 10.44 1.64
CA GLU A 150 16.81 10.23 3.08
C GLU A 150 15.52 10.71 3.76
N THR A 151 14.97 11.84 3.34
CA THR A 151 13.70 12.37 3.84
C THR A 151 12.55 11.42 3.55
N VAL A 152 12.50 10.79 2.36
CA VAL A 152 11.52 9.77 2.01
C VAL A 152 11.56 8.59 2.98
N ALA A 153 12.75 8.14 3.42
CA ALA A 153 12.86 7.07 4.40
C ALA A 153 12.26 7.46 5.77
N PHE A 154 12.52 8.68 6.26
CA PHE A 154 11.91 9.19 7.50
C PHE A 154 10.42 9.43 7.37
N PHE A 155 9.95 9.83 6.20
CA PHE A 155 8.53 9.96 5.90
C PHE A 155 7.80 8.62 6.11
N TRP A 156 8.31 7.53 5.53
CA TRP A 156 7.70 6.20 5.69
C TRP A 156 7.73 5.73 7.13
N SER A 157 8.85 5.92 7.86
CA SER A 157 8.93 5.57 9.27
C SER A 157 7.89 6.32 10.12
N THR A 158 7.60 7.59 9.78
CA THR A 158 6.56 8.36 10.46
C THR A 158 5.17 7.83 10.11
N LEU A 159 4.92 7.48 8.85
CA LEU A 159 3.64 6.96 8.40
C LEU A 159 3.36 5.55 8.93
N ASP A 160 4.37 4.70 9.04
CA ASP A 160 4.26 3.36 9.63
C ASP A 160 3.66 3.41 11.05
N CYS A 161 4.02 4.44 11.85
CA CYS A 161 3.41 4.65 13.17
C CYS A 161 1.91 4.94 13.12
N LEU A 162 1.38 5.48 12.03
CA LEU A 162 -0.06 5.69 11.85
C LEU A 162 -0.75 4.45 11.29
N LEU A 163 -0.12 3.74 10.38
CA LEU A 163 -0.65 2.51 9.79
C LEU A 163 -0.76 1.40 10.84
N GLU A 164 0.22 1.28 11.72
CA GLU A 164 0.21 0.29 12.82
C GLU A 164 -1.00 0.46 13.75
N VAL A 165 -1.42 1.69 14.02
CA VAL A 165 -2.57 1.99 14.90
C VAL A 165 -3.85 1.39 14.35
N ALA A 166 -4.03 1.38 13.03
CA ALA A 166 -5.22 0.82 12.38
C ALA A 166 -5.36 -0.69 12.66
N TYR A 167 -4.23 -1.41 12.87
CA TYR A 167 -4.21 -2.85 13.15
C TYR A 167 -4.21 -3.19 14.65
N LEU A 168 -3.87 -2.23 15.53
CA LEU A 168 -3.80 -2.46 16.98
C LEU A 168 -5.09 -2.11 17.73
N GLU A 169 -6.17 -1.69 17.03
CA GLU A 169 -7.44 -1.26 17.62
C GLU A 169 -7.25 -0.25 18.77
N GLU A 170 -6.28 0.66 18.63
CA GLU A 170 -5.98 1.66 19.66
C GLU A 170 -7.16 2.63 19.83
N PRO A 171 -7.39 3.18 21.04
CA PRO A 171 -8.41 4.18 21.28
C PRO A 171 -8.30 5.38 20.32
N SER A 172 -9.42 5.90 19.86
CA SER A 172 -9.51 7.04 18.93
C SER A 172 -8.70 8.26 19.39
N GLU A 173 -8.58 8.49 20.68
CA GLU A 173 -7.78 9.58 21.25
C GLU A 173 -6.28 9.39 20.98
N ILE A 174 -5.77 8.17 21.13
CA ILE A 174 -4.37 7.85 20.83
C ILE A 174 -4.10 8.05 19.35
N PHE A 175 -4.99 7.57 18.48
CA PHE A 175 -4.88 7.79 17.04
C PHE A 175 -4.84 9.28 16.68
N LEU A 176 -5.74 10.09 17.23
CA LEU A 176 -5.76 11.53 17.00
C LEU A 176 -4.48 12.22 17.47
N ASN A 177 -3.94 11.82 18.62
CA ASN A 177 -2.69 12.37 19.13
C ASN A 177 -1.49 11.98 18.27
N LYS A 178 -1.39 10.70 17.85
CA LYS A 178 -0.37 10.24 16.90
C LYS A 178 -0.45 10.99 15.58
N THR A 179 -1.65 11.25 15.06
CA THR A 179 -1.85 12.01 13.82
C THR A 179 -1.32 13.44 13.93
N LYS A 180 -1.62 14.16 15.02
CA LYS A 180 -1.09 15.52 15.25
C LYS A 180 0.44 15.54 15.35
N ILE A 181 1.02 14.53 16.00
CA ILE A 181 2.48 14.39 16.07
C ILE A 181 3.05 14.11 14.68
N ALA A 182 2.44 13.20 13.92
CA ALA A 182 2.88 12.89 12.55
C ALA A 182 2.79 14.11 11.62
N GLU A 183 1.71 14.91 11.69
CA GLU A 183 1.59 16.19 10.95
C GLU A 183 2.80 17.08 11.26
N SER A 184 3.09 17.32 12.54
CA SER A 184 4.20 18.19 12.95
C SER A 184 5.57 17.65 12.54
N VAL A 185 5.80 16.32 12.64
CA VAL A 185 7.05 15.69 12.21
C VAL A 185 7.21 15.81 10.69
N LEU A 186 6.16 15.50 9.92
CA LEU A 186 6.18 15.57 8.46
C LEU A 186 6.38 17.01 7.98
N GLU A 187 5.71 17.99 8.58
CA GLU A 187 5.94 19.42 8.27
C GLU A 187 7.40 19.80 8.45
N ARG A 188 8.00 19.38 9.56
CA ARG A 188 9.40 19.69 9.87
C ARG A 188 10.40 19.03 8.93
N ILE A 189 10.25 17.73 8.62
CA ILE A 189 11.20 17.02 7.74
C ILE A 189 11.04 17.41 6.27
N LEU A 190 9.84 17.86 5.88
CA LEU A 190 9.55 18.32 4.51
C LEU A 190 9.78 19.83 4.34
N GLY A 191 10.06 20.57 5.43
CA GLY A 191 10.20 22.01 5.40
C GLY A 191 8.91 22.72 5.00
N ILE A 192 7.78 22.19 5.42
CA ILE A 192 6.45 22.79 5.25
C ILE A 192 6.20 23.74 6.43
N GLU A 193 5.52 24.87 6.18
CA GLU A 193 5.09 25.82 7.22
C GLU A 193 4.16 25.12 8.22
N ASP A 194 4.36 25.36 9.52
CA ASP A 194 3.61 24.74 10.61
C ASP A 194 2.08 24.92 10.41
N GLY A 195 1.33 23.84 10.55
CA GLY A 195 -0.13 23.80 10.43
C GLY A 195 -0.68 23.75 9.01
N LYS A 196 0.17 23.63 7.98
CA LYS A 196 -0.27 23.51 6.58
C LYS A 196 -0.60 22.07 6.15
N LEU A 197 0.01 21.08 6.79
CA LEU A 197 -0.31 19.69 6.54
C LEU A 197 -1.42 19.22 7.48
N LYS A 198 -2.55 18.80 6.93
CA LYS A 198 -3.68 18.26 7.69
C LYS A 198 -4.05 16.89 7.19
N LEU A 199 -3.84 15.87 8.01
CA LEU A 199 -4.13 14.48 7.66
C LEU A 199 -5.58 14.09 7.96
N PHE A 200 -6.21 14.77 8.92
CA PHE A 200 -7.64 14.64 9.18
C PHE A 200 -8.25 16.04 9.36
N MET A 201 -9.36 16.29 8.65
CA MET A 201 -10.23 17.40 8.98
C MET A 201 -11.26 16.89 10.00
N PRO A 202 -11.54 17.64 11.07
CA PRO A 202 -12.57 17.29 12.04
C PRO A 202 -13.96 17.27 11.40
#